data_28ff848e5271da6c10cc652d1da23903
#
_entry.id   28ff848e5271da6c10cc652d1da23903
#
_cell.length_a   1.000
_cell.length_b   1.000
_cell.length_c   1.000
_cell.angle_alpha   90.00
_cell.angle_beta   90.00
_cell.angle_gamma   90.00
#
_symmetry.space_group_name_H-M   'P 1'
#
loop_
_entity.id
_entity.type
_entity.pdbx_description
1 polymer ?
#
loop_
_entity_poly.entity_id
_entity_poly.type
_entity_poly.pdbx_seq_one_letter_code
_entity_poly.pdbx_strand_id
1 'polypeptide(L)'
;MRNKYYTSRDPIKNYFPLPNEVFTLGLSPGALAVYSYLMYIEDRTTYQCHASYRTIGNAVNMSPNTVRKYVAELVERGLIQTEHTSIITQDGRKQNGSLLYTLLPIQ
;
A
#
# COMPACT_ATOMS: atom_id res chain seq x y z
N MET A 1 -13.82 30.42 -14.73
CA MET A 1 -14.52 30.14 -13.47
C MET A 1 -13.73 29.17 -12.64
N ARG A 2 -13.53 29.46 -11.37
CA ARG A 2 -12.80 28.58 -10.48
C ARG A 2 -13.72 27.45 -9.97
N ASN A 3 -13.26 26.21 -10.07
CA ASN A 3 -13.98 25.08 -9.49
C ASN A 3 -13.73 25.05 -7.99
N LYS A 4 -14.80 25.08 -7.19
CA LYS A 4 -14.68 25.11 -5.73
C LYS A 4 -13.97 23.87 -5.16
N TYR A 5 -13.99 22.74 -5.87
CA TYR A 5 -13.34 21.53 -5.41
C TYR A 5 -11.81 21.58 -5.48
N TYR A 6 -11.26 22.55 -6.20
CA TYR A 6 -9.83 22.72 -6.35
C TYR A 6 -9.25 23.89 -5.56
N THR A 7 -10.10 24.65 -4.86
CA THR A 7 -9.63 25.85 -4.17
C THR A 7 -8.76 25.56 -2.97
N SER A 8 -8.88 24.36 -2.38
CA SER A 8 -8.15 24.00 -1.17
C SER A 8 -7.06 22.96 -1.42
N ARG A 9 -6.61 22.82 -2.66
CA ARG A 9 -5.49 21.93 -2.95
C ARG A 9 -4.22 22.41 -2.29
N ASP A 10 -3.68 21.56 -1.41
CA ASP A 10 -2.43 21.84 -0.73
C ASP A 10 -1.49 20.67 -1.00
N PRO A 11 -0.48 20.82 -1.85
CA PRO A 11 0.41 19.73 -2.22
C PRO A 11 1.23 19.20 -1.05
N ILE A 12 1.32 19.95 0.05
CA ILE A 12 2.04 19.48 1.23
C ILE A 12 1.15 18.63 2.12
N LYS A 13 -0.11 19.04 2.29
CA LYS A 13 -1.03 18.41 3.25
C LYS A 13 -1.94 17.36 2.64
N ASN A 14 -2.34 17.57 1.38
CA ASN A 14 -3.42 16.80 0.77
C ASN A 14 -2.95 15.90 -0.38
N TYR A 15 -1.66 15.73 -0.54
CA TYR A 15 -1.09 14.96 -1.63
C TYR A 15 -0.03 14.01 -1.10
N PHE A 16 0.17 12.93 -1.84
CA PHE A 16 1.33 12.07 -1.65
C PHE A 16 1.94 11.81 -3.03
N PRO A 17 3.26 11.59 -3.11
CA PRO A 17 3.89 11.33 -4.41
C PRO A 17 3.61 9.91 -4.88
N LEU A 18 3.30 9.79 -6.16
CA LEU A 18 3.14 8.50 -6.83
C LEU A 18 4.10 8.52 -8.03
N PRO A 19 4.92 7.48 -8.22
CA PRO A 19 5.87 7.47 -9.33
C PRO A 19 5.16 7.66 -10.68
N ASN A 20 5.76 8.47 -11.53
CA ASN A 20 5.17 8.73 -12.85
C ASN A 20 5.07 7.45 -13.68
N GLU A 21 6.00 6.52 -13.48
CA GLU A 21 6.08 5.27 -14.22
C GLU A 21 4.96 4.29 -13.89
N VAL A 22 4.20 4.54 -12.83
CA VAL A 22 3.19 3.59 -12.36
C VAL A 22 2.17 3.22 -13.45
N PHE A 23 1.83 4.16 -14.31
CA PHE A 23 0.84 3.91 -15.35
C PHE A 23 1.42 3.19 -16.57
N THR A 24 2.73 3.02 -16.63
CA THR A 24 3.39 2.28 -17.72
C THR A 24 3.78 0.86 -17.32
N LEU A 25 3.51 0.47 -16.08
CA LEU A 25 3.91 -0.85 -15.57
C LEU A 25 2.96 -1.97 -15.99
N GLY A 26 1.79 -1.62 -16.51
CA GLY A 26 0.82 -2.65 -16.90
C GLY A 26 0.17 -3.36 -15.75
N LEU A 27 0.03 -2.69 -14.60
CA LEU A 27 -0.62 -3.28 -13.44
C LEU A 27 -2.13 -3.40 -13.68
N SER A 28 -2.73 -4.46 -13.12
CA SER A 28 -4.19 -4.53 -13.08
C SER A 28 -4.74 -3.37 -12.25
N PRO A 29 -6.01 -2.97 -12.49
CA PRO A 29 -6.60 -1.87 -11.70
C PRO A 29 -6.57 -2.11 -10.20
N GLY A 30 -6.81 -3.36 -9.78
CA GLY A 30 -6.76 -3.69 -8.36
C GLY A 30 -5.36 -3.59 -7.78
N ALA A 31 -4.35 -4.05 -8.52
CA ALA A 31 -2.96 -3.93 -8.09
C ALA A 31 -2.54 -2.48 -8.01
N LEU A 32 -2.98 -1.66 -8.96
CA LEU A 32 -2.70 -0.23 -8.94
C LEU A 32 -3.31 0.43 -7.70
N ALA A 33 -4.54 0.08 -7.35
CA ALA A 33 -5.18 0.62 -6.15
C ALA A 33 -4.43 0.23 -4.88
N VAL A 34 -4.06 -1.03 -4.74
CA VAL A 34 -3.31 -1.52 -3.57
C VAL A 34 -1.95 -0.84 -3.49
N TYR A 35 -1.24 -0.78 -4.61
CA TYR A 35 0.08 -0.13 -4.66
C TYR A 35 -0.01 1.35 -4.26
N SER A 36 -1.01 2.05 -4.76
CA SER A 36 -1.21 3.46 -4.45
C SER A 36 -1.47 3.67 -2.96
N TYR A 37 -2.27 2.80 -2.34
CA TYR A 37 -2.52 2.89 -0.91
C TYR A 37 -1.25 2.64 -0.09
N LEU A 38 -0.44 1.65 -0.48
CA LEU A 38 0.83 1.39 0.20
C LEU A 38 1.77 2.59 0.08
N MET A 39 1.82 3.22 -1.09
CA MET A 39 2.60 4.44 -1.29
C MET A 39 2.10 5.57 -0.38
N TYR A 40 0.78 5.66 -0.19
CA TYR A 40 0.18 6.69 0.64
C TYR A 40 0.59 6.54 2.11
N ILE A 41 0.64 5.30 2.63
CA ILE A 41 0.92 5.06 4.05
C ILE A 41 2.39 4.79 4.36
N GLU A 42 3.26 4.66 3.36
CA GLU A 42 4.66 4.33 3.62
C GLU A 42 5.39 5.44 4.38
N ASP A 43 6.35 5.03 5.20
CA ASP A 43 7.30 5.95 5.79
C ASP A 43 8.27 6.40 4.71
N ARG A 44 8.37 7.71 4.48
CA ARG A 44 9.21 8.27 3.41
C ARG A 44 10.69 8.06 3.64
N THR A 45 11.09 7.76 4.87
CA THR A 45 12.49 7.53 5.21
C THR A 45 12.89 6.08 4.98
N THR A 46 12.02 5.14 5.35
CA THR A 46 12.33 3.71 5.29
C THR A 46 11.71 3.02 4.08
N TYR A 47 10.73 3.66 3.42
CA TYR A 47 9.93 3.09 2.34
C TYR A 47 9.17 1.84 2.78
N GLN A 48 8.81 1.78 4.05
CA GLN A 48 8.13 0.64 4.64
C GLN A 48 6.82 1.06 5.29
N CYS A 49 5.89 0.12 5.35
CA CYS A 49 4.64 0.31 6.07
C CYS A 49 4.12 -1.03 6.57
N HIS A 50 3.26 -0.96 7.58
CA HIS A 50 2.57 -2.14 8.12
C HIS A 50 1.09 -1.99 7.82
N ALA A 51 0.48 -3.07 7.35
CA ALA A 51 -0.97 -3.11 7.17
C ALA A 51 -1.44 -4.54 7.06
N SER A 52 -2.64 -4.81 7.58
CA SER A 52 -3.30 -6.08 7.34
C SER A 52 -4.04 -6.01 6.00
N TYR A 53 -4.35 -7.17 5.43
CA TYR A 53 -5.17 -7.21 4.22
C TYR A 53 -6.54 -6.57 4.46
N ARG A 54 -7.08 -6.70 5.67
CA ARG A 54 -8.35 -6.07 6.02
C ARG A 54 -8.25 -4.55 5.97
N THR A 55 -7.19 -3.99 6.53
CA THR A 55 -6.98 -2.54 6.52
C THR A 55 -6.86 -2.01 5.10
N ILE A 56 -6.06 -2.68 4.28
CA ILE A 56 -5.93 -2.30 2.87
C ILE A 56 -7.27 -2.42 2.16
N GLY A 57 -7.96 -3.54 2.38
CA GLY A 57 -9.25 -3.77 1.74
C GLY A 57 -10.29 -2.72 2.10
N ASN A 58 -10.31 -2.28 3.36
CA ASN A 58 -11.22 -1.21 3.78
C ASN A 58 -10.92 0.10 3.05
N ALA A 59 -9.64 0.37 2.80
CA ALA A 59 -9.24 1.61 2.12
C ALA A 59 -9.56 1.61 0.64
N VAL A 60 -9.43 0.45 -0.02
CA VAL A 60 -9.59 0.36 -1.48
C VAL A 60 -10.86 -0.41 -1.88
N ASN A 61 -11.73 -0.70 -0.91
CA ASN A 61 -13.03 -1.35 -1.12
C ASN A 61 -12.90 -2.74 -1.75
N MET A 62 -12.06 -3.56 -1.15
CA MET A 62 -11.84 -4.94 -1.58
C MET A 62 -11.86 -5.87 -0.39
N SER A 63 -12.22 -7.14 -0.61
CA SER A 63 -12.12 -8.17 0.42
C SER A 63 -10.64 -8.46 0.73
N PRO A 64 -10.33 -8.97 1.93
CA PRO A 64 -8.94 -9.35 2.25
C PRO A 64 -8.35 -10.37 1.27
N ASN A 65 -9.15 -11.32 0.79
CA ASN A 65 -8.68 -12.31 -0.18
C ASN A 65 -8.32 -11.66 -1.52
N THR A 66 -9.09 -10.66 -1.93
CA THR A 66 -8.81 -9.92 -3.15
C THR A 66 -7.53 -9.10 -2.99
N VAL A 67 -7.35 -8.46 -1.83
CA VAL A 67 -6.10 -7.74 -1.53
C VAL A 67 -4.90 -8.68 -1.61
N ARG A 68 -5.02 -9.87 -1.02
CA ARG A 68 -3.94 -10.87 -1.08
C ARG A 68 -3.51 -11.16 -2.51
N LYS A 69 -4.48 -11.31 -3.40
CA LYS A 69 -4.20 -11.56 -4.82
C LYS A 69 -3.37 -10.45 -5.44
N TYR A 70 -3.73 -9.20 -5.18
CA TYR A 70 -3.03 -8.06 -5.76
C TYR A 70 -1.69 -7.80 -5.11
N VAL A 71 -1.56 -8.06 -3.81
CA VAL A 71 -0.26 -8.03 -3.14
C VAL A 71 0.69 -9.04 -3.81
N ALA A 72 0.21 -10.24 -4.11
CA ALA A 72 1.01 -11.25 -4.80
C ALA A 72 1.45 -10.77 -6.18
N GLU A 73 0.56 -10.10 -6.91
CA GLU A 73 0.92 -9.53 -8.21
C GLU A 73 2.04 -8.50 -8.07
N LEU A 74 1.96 -7.62 -7.07
CA LEU A 74 2.99 -6.60 -6.85
C LEU A 74 4.33 -7.21 -6.46
N VAL A 75 4.31 -8.26 -5.64
CA VAL A 75 5.53 -8.98 -5.27
C VAL A 75 6.16 -9.62 -6.51
N GLU A 76 5.34 -10.28 -7.32
CA GLU A 76 5.81 -10.95 -8.55
C GLU A 76 6.41 -9.94 -9.52
N ARG A 77 5.86 -8.73 -9.58
CA ARG A 77 6.36 -7.67 -10.45
C ARG A 77 7.62 -6.99 -9.88
N GLY A 78 8.07 -7.37 -8.69
CA GLY A 78 9.25 -6.78 -8.09
C GLY A 78 9.06 -5.37 -7.56
N LEU A 79 7.83 -4.97 -7.29
CA LEU A 79 7.52 -3.61 -6.84
C LEU A 79 7.48 -3.49 -5.33
N ILE A 80 7.21 -4.59 -4.63
CA ILE A 80 7.21 -4.62 -3.17
C ILE A 80 7.80 -5.93 -2.67
N GLN A 81 8.26 -5.90 -1.43
CA GLN A 81 8.57 -7.11 -0.65
C GLN A 81 7.65 -7.15 0.54
N THR A 82 7.31 -8.34 0.99
CA THR A 82 6.47 -8.52 2.16
C THR A 82 7.19 -9.37 3.18
N GLU A 83 6.92 -9.09 4.46
CA GLU A 83 7.50 -9.82 5.56
C GLU A 83 6.44 -9.98 6.64
N HIS A 84 6.24 -11.21 7.09
CA HIS A 84 5.30 -11.45 8.18
C HIS A 84 5.92 -11.02 9.50
N THR A 85 5.15 -10.26 10.27
CA THR A 85 5.51 -9.95 11.63
C THR A 85 4.71 -10.86 12.56
N SER A 86 5.30 -11.23 13.68
CA SER A 86 4.62 -12.06 14.66
C SER A 86 4.75 -11.43 16.03
N ILE A 87 3.69 -11.61 16.84
CA ILE A 87 3.61 -11.08 18.19
C ILE A 87 3.45 -12.27 19.12
N ILE A 88 4.22 -12.28 20.22
CA ILE A 88 4.02 -13.25 21.29
C ILE A 88 3.12 -12.60 22.32
N THR A 89 1.93 -13.18 22.52
CA THR A 89 0.97 -12.66 23.50
C THR A 89 1.43 -13.00 24.92
N GLN A 90 0.79 -12.37 25.90
CA GLN A 90 1.14 -12.56 27.31
C GLN A 90 1.02 -14.02 27.77
N ASP A 91 0.14 -14.79 27.14
CA ASP A 91 -0.02 -16.22 27.47
C ASP A 91 0.94 -17.11 26.68
N GLY A 92 1.89 -16.53 25.99
CA GLY A 92 2.91 -17.29 25.24
C GLY A 92 2.51 -17.72 23.85
N ARG A 93 1.31 -17.37 23.39
CA ARG A 93 0.86 -17.75 22.05
C ARG A 93 1.48 -16.81 21.00
N LYS A 94 1.92 -17.40 19.92
CA LYS A 94 2.41 -16.64 18.77
C LYS A 94 1.24 -16.29 17.89
N GLN A 95 1.06 -15.00 17.61
CA GLN A 95 0.03 -14.53 16.70
C GLN A 95 0.68 -13.81 15.54
N ASN A 96 0.06 -13.93 14.36
CA ASN A 96 0.50 -13.20 13.20
C ASN A 96 0.14 -11.72 13.37
N GLY A 97 1.14 -10.87 13.22
CA GLY A 97 0.91 -9.43 13.16
C GLY A 97 0.57 -8.99 11.75
N SER A 98 0.56 -7.66 11.54
CA SER A 98 0.40 -7.09 10.22
C SER A 98 1.59 -7.44 9.34
N LEU A 99 1.37 -7.47 8.04
CA LEU A 99 2.49 -7.60 7.10
C LEU A 99 3.29 -6.31 7.08
N LEU A 100 4.59 -6.46 6.99
CA LEU A 100 5.51 -5.36 6.70
C LEU A 100 5.74 -5.35 5.20
N TYR A 101 5.50 -4.21 4.58
CA TYR A 101 5.73 -4.01 3.16
C TYR A 101 6.92 -3.09 2.97
N THR A 102 7.82 -3.47 2.09
CA THR A 102 8.91 -2.61 1.65
C THR A 102 8.67 -2.28 0.19
N LEU A 103 8.56 -0.99 -0.13
CA LEU A 103 8.35 -0.56 -1.51
C LEU A 103 9.70 -0.39 -2.18
N LEU A 104 9.86 -1.05 -3.31
CA LEU A 104 11.13 -1.15 -4.01
C LEU A 104 11.21 -0.09 -5.11
N PRO A 105 12.44 0.33 -5.49
CA PRO A 105 12.59 1.23 -6.63
C PRO A 105 12.04 0.58 -7.90
N ILE A 106 11.39 1.39 -8.74
CA ILE A 106 10.92 0.93 -10.05
C ILE A 106 12.14 0.86 -10.98
N GLN A 107 12.35 -0.30 -11.56
CA GLN A 107 13.46 -0.53 -12.45
C GLN A 107 13.12 -0.16 -13.91
#